data_098c018b779b8197c6a428ab7649e6d2
#
_entry.id   098c018b779b8197c6a428ab7649e6d2
#
_cell.length_a   1.000
_cell.length_b   1.000
_cell.length_c   1.000
_cell.angle_alpha   90.00
_cell.angle_beta   90.00
_cell.angle_gamma   90.00
#
_symmetry.space_group_name_H-M   'P 1'
#
loop_
_entity.id
_entity.type
_entity.pdbx_description
1 polymer ?
#
loop_
_entity_poly.entity_id
_entity_poly.type
_entity_poly.pdbx_seq_one_letter_code
_entity_poly.pdbx_strand_id
1 'polypeptide(L)'
;AVLCLQQTNQQGKEEVTGISGDANLAYGLHLAQRGYVTLAPDYPGFGDSKFDFAPQRGYISGTMKAIFDNIRAVDLLESLPEVDSSRIGVIGHSLGGHNAMFTAPFEPRLKVIVSNCGFCRFHKDDVPSWTSVKYMPRLATVYGNDADRIPFDFPEIVGTFAPRPFL
;
A
#
# COMPACT_ATOMS: atom_id res chain seq x y z
N ALA A 1 -10.98 12.63 -1.86
CA ALA A 1 -10.67 11.71 -0.76
C ALA A 1 -9.25 11.15 -0.87
N VAL A 2 -8.73 10.61 0.22
CA VAL A 2 -7.37 10.03 0.25
C VAL A 2 -7.38 8.71 1.00
N LEU A 3 -6.87 7.65 0.34
CA LEU A 3 -6.56 6.38 0.95
C LEU A 3 -5.17 6.48 1.61
N CYS A 4 -5.09 6.24 2.93
CA CYS A 4 -3.91 6.47 3.74
C CYS A 4 -3.37 5.13 4.27
N LEU A 5 -2.22 4.69 3.74
CA LEU A 5 -1.70 3.34 3.94
C LEU A 5 -0.54 3.31 4.94
N GLN A 6 -0.67 2.51 5.99
CA GLN A 6 0.26 2.40 7.10
C GLN A 6 1.63 1.82 6.72
N GLN A 7 2.64 2.14 7.53
CA GLN A 7 3.93 1.47 7.51
C GLN A 7 3.89 0.10 8.23
N THR A 8 5.03 -0.61 8.23
CA THR A 8 5.22 -1.84 9.03
C THR A 8 5.27 -1.50 10.52
N ASN A 9 4.14 -1.65 11.22
CA ASN A 9 4.06 -1.50 12.67
C ASN A 9 2.92 -2.34 13.25
N GLN A 10 2.90 -2.51 14.57
CA GLN A 10 1.84 -3.28 15.25
C GLN A 10 0.55 -2.48 15.44
N GLN A 11 0.62 -1.16 15.44
CA GLN A 11 -0.51 -0.25 15.62
C GLN A 11 -1.43 -0.21 14.39
N GLY A 12 -0.88 -0.55 13.21
CA GLY A 12 -1.67 -0.54 11.99
C GLY A 12 -2.21 0.86 11.66
N LYS A 13 -3.49 0.91 11.33
CA LYS A 13 -4.22 2.15 11.01
C LYS A 13 -4.20 3.19 12.13
N GLU A 14 -4.04 2.78 13.40
CA GLU A 14 -4.08 3.71 14.53
C GLU A 14 -2.99 4.77 14.45
N GLU A 15 -1.79 4.44 13.95
CA GLU A 15 -0.73 5.42 13.74
C GLU A 15 -1.12 6.45 12.67
N VAL A 16 -1.64 6.00 11.55
CA VAL A 16 -2.08 6.87 10.46
C VAL A 16 -3.23 7.79 10.87
N THR A 17 -4.10 7.30 11.76
CA THR A 17 -5.27 8.06 12.26
C THR A 17 -4.95 8.88 13.51
N GLY A 18 -3.72 8.80 14.04
CA GLY A 18 -3.27 9.59 15.19
C GLY A 18 -3.83 9.11 16.53
N ILE A 19 -4.32 7.86 16.62
CA ILE A 19 -4.78 7.24 17.88
C ILE A 19 -3.59 6.76 18.71
N SER A 20 -2.55 6.24 18.03
CA SER A 20 -1.33 5.75 18.68
C SER A 20 -0.12 5.94 17.75
N GLY A 21 1.09 5.63 18.22
CA GLY A 21 2.30 5.69 17.42
C GLY A 21 2.93 7.08 17.31
N ASP A 22 3.67 7.33 16.19
CA ASP A 22 4.35 8.59 15.94
C ASP A 22 3.40 9.63 15.33
N ALA A 23 3.23 10.76 16.01
CA ALA A 23 2.39 11.86 15.53
C ALA A 23 2.81 12.40 14.15
N ASN A 24 4.08 12.31 13.76
CA ASN A 24 4.56 12.69 12.44
C ASN A 24 4.04 11.75 11.32
N LEU A 25 3.62 10.56 11.68
CA LEU A 25 3.05 9.56 10.77
C LEU A 25 1.53 9.54 10.76
N ALA A 26 0.89 10.45 11.49
CA ALA A 26 -0.56 10.61 11.52
C ALA A 26 -1.10 11.36 10.29
N TYR A 27 -0.60 11.06 9.10
CA TYR A 27 -0.96 11.80 7.88
C TYR A 27 -2.44 11.66 7.49
N GLY A 28 -3.12 10.59 7.87
CA GLY A 28 -4.57 10.46 7.71
C GLY A 28 -5.32 11.50 8.53
N LEU A 29 -4.94 11.65 9.81
CA LEU A 29 -5.48 12.71 10.67
C LEU A 29 -5.14 14.10 10.12
N HIS A 30 -3.87 14.34 9.74
CA HIS A 30 -3.44 15.65 9.24
C HIS A 30 -4.17 16.06 7.96
N LEU A 31 -4.48 15.11 7.07
CA LEU A 31 -5.28 15.38 5.87
C LEU A 31 -6.76 15.62 6.21
N ALA A 32 -7.33 14.85 7.15
CA ALA A 32 -8.70 15.07 7.62
C ALA A 32 -8.89 16.46 8.22
N GLN A 33 -7.93 16.91 9.03
CA GLN A 33 -7.92 18.28 9.58
C GLN A 33 -7.85 19.38 8.51
N ARG A 34 -7.43 19.03 7.29
CA ARG A 34 -7.39 19.94 6.12
C ARG A 34 -8.60 19.80 5.21
N GLY A 35 -9.63 19.08 5.65
CA GLY A 35 -10.90 18.95 4.94
C GLY A 35 -10.96 17.81 3.91
N TYR A 36 -10.00 16.87 3.92
CA TYR A 36 -10.09 15.67 3.10
C TYR A 36 -10.90 14.57 3.80
N VAL A 37 -11.70 13.84 3.06
CA VAL A 37 -12.18 12.52 3.51
C VAL A 37 -11.01 11.55 3.43
N THR A 38 -10.66 10.92 4.55
CA THR A 38 -9.53 9.97 4.63
C THR A 38 -10.02 8.58 5.06
N LEU A 39 -9.42 7.54 4.49
CA LEU A 39 -9.67 6.15 4.86
C LEU A 39 -8.34 5.45 5.11
N ALA A 40 -8.17 4.85 6.27
CA ALA A 40 -6.96 4.14 6.66
C ALA A 40 -7.31 2.67 7.00
N PRO A 41 -7.15 1.72 6.08
CA PRO A 41 -7.31 0.29 6.36
C PRO A 41 -6.08 -0.27 7.06
N ASP A 42 -6.27 -1.34 7.84
CA ASP A 42 -5.16 -2.17 8.26
C ASP A 42 -4.61 -3.02 7.10
N TYR A 43 -3.31 -3.07 6.97
CA TYR A 43 -2.65 -4.01 6.06
C TYR A 43 -2.83 -5.45 6.60
N PRO A 44 -3.01 -6.46 5.71
CA PRO A 44 -3.17 -7.86 6.12
C PRO A 44 -2.07 -8.35 7.07
N GLY A 45 -2.47 -8.79 8.25
CA GLY A 45 -1.58 -9.29 9.31
C GLY A 45 -0.99 -8.22 10.21
N PHE A 46 -1.47 -6.97 10.15
CA PHE A 46 -1.12 -5.89 11.09
C PHE A 46 -2.40 -5.29 11.72
N GLY A 47 -2.25 -4.55 12.79
CA GLY A 47 -3.37 -3.94 13.51
C GLY A 47 -4.44 -4.97 13.87
N ASP A 48 -5.69 -4.68 13.53
CA ASP A 48 -6.83 -5.57 13.75
C ASP A 48 -7.03 -6.60 12.64
N SER A 49 -6.30 -6.48 11.52
CA SER A 49 -6.41 -7.41 10.39
C SER A 49 -5.70 -8.73 10.68
N LYS A 50 -6.44 -9.72 11.18
CA LYS A 50 -5.95 -11.06 11.52
C LYS A 50 -6.02 -12.00 10.31
N PHE A 51 -5.44 -11.60 9.16
CA PHE A 51 -5.50 -12.41 7.96
C PHE A 51 -4.63 -13.68 8.06
N ASP A 52 -5.24 -14.83 7.75
CA ASP A 52 -4.54 -16.11 7.63
C ASP A 52 -4.07 -16.30 6.19
N PHE A 53 -2.75 -16.35 6.00
CA PHE A 53 -2.11 -16.55 4.70
C PHE A 53 -2.04 -18.02 4.27
N ALA A 54 -2.83 -18.91 4.88
CA ALA A 54 -2.87 -20.31 4.47
C ALA A 54 -3.29 -20.42 2.98
N PRO A 55 -2.70 -21.36 2.21
CA PRO A 55 -2.91 -21.48 0.76
C PRO A 55 -4.37 -21.57 0.32
N GLN A 56 -5.23 -22.19 1.14
CA GLN A 56 -6.67 -22.33 0.88
C GLN A 56 -7.43 -20.98 0.88
N ARG A 57 -6.83 -19.91 1.36
CA ARG A 57 -7.43 -18.56 1.33
C ARG A 57 -7.23 -17.84 -0.01
N GLY A 58 -6.47 -18.41 -0.96
CA GLY A 58 -6.27 -17.89 -2.29
C GLY A 58 -5.27 -16.75 -2.42
N TYR A 59 -4.78 -16.19 -1.31
CA TYR A 59 -3.76 -15.14 -1.30
C TYR A 59 -2.44 -15.68 -0.76
N ILE A 60 -1.45 -15.77 -1.62
CA ILE A 60 -0.11 -16.28 -1.29
C ILE A 60 0.84 -15.18 -0.81
N SER A 61 0.43 -13.91 -0.84
CA SER A 61 1.24 -12.77 -0.40
C SER A 61 0.39 -11.66 0.21
N GLY A 62 0.95 -10.99 1.21
CA GLY A 62 0.32 -9.83 1.83
C GLY A 62 0.15 -8.67 0.83
N THR A 63 1.14 -8.42 -0.03
CA THR A 63 1.03 -7.40 -1.09
C THR A 63 -0.16 -7.67 -2.01
N MET A 64 -0.35 -8.90 -2.47
CA MET A 64 -1.48 -9.27 -3.32
C MET A 64 -2.83 -9.07 -2.61
N LYS A 65 -2.92 -9.50 -1.35
CA LYS A 65 -4.13 -9.31 -0.54
C LYS A 65 -4.43 -7.83 -0.30
N ALA A 66 -3.39 -7.05 0.03
CA ALA A 66 -3.52 -5.62 0.27
C ALA A 66 -3.96 -4.84 -0.97
N ILE A 67 -3.49 -5.19 -2.17
CA ILE A 67 -3.98 -4.61 -3.43
C ILE A 67 -5.51 -4.81 -3.53
N PHE A 68 -5.99 -6.03 -3.29
CA PHE A 68 -7.43 -6.31 -3.32
C PHE A 68 -8.19 -5.48 -2.28
N ASP A 69 -7.68 -5.42 -1.03
CA ASP A 69 -8.32 -4.67 0.05
C ASP A 69 -8.37 -3.17 -0.25
N ASN A 70 -7.30 -2.64 -0.84
CA ASN A 70 -7.24 -1.23 -1.24
C ASN A 70 -8.23 -0.90 -2.37
N ILE A 71 -8.43 -1.81 -3.32
CA ILE A 71 -9.48 -1.66 -4.35
C ILE A 71 -10.86 -1.61 -3.67
N ARG A 72 -11.13 -2.49 -2.69
CA ARG A 72 -12.38 -2.44 -1.91
C ARG A 72 -12.51 -1.16 -1.08
N ALA A 73 -11.40 -0.65 -0.54
CA ALA A 73 -11.38 0.63 0.15
C ALA A 73 -11.72 1.81 -0.79
N VAL A 74 -11.26 1.78 -2.04
CA VAL A 74 -11.65 2.76 -3.06
C VAL A 74 -13.13 2.66 -3.41
N ASP A 75 -13.70 1.44 -3.50
CA ASP A 75 -15.15 1.27 -3.71
C ASP A 75 -15.96 1.90 -2.57
N LEU A 76 -15.50 1.73 -1.33
CA LEU A 76 -16.14 2.36 -0.18
C LEU A 76 -16.06 3.89 -0.29
N LEU A 77 -14.88 4.44 -0.58
CA LEU A 77 -14.72 5.90 -0.76
C LEU A 77 -15.66 6.43 -1.86
N GLU A 78 -15.72 5.75 -2.99
CA GLU A 78 -16.57 6.15 -4.12
C GLU A 78 -18.07 6.12 -3.76
N SER A 79 -18.48 5.25 -2.83
CA SER A 79 -19.89 5.13 -2.40
C SER A 79 -20.34 6.22 -1.42
N LEU A 80 -19.41 7.00 -0.86
CA LEU A 80 -19.72 8.04 0.12
C LEU A 80 -20.21 9.32 -0.58
N PRO A 81 -21.34 9.91 -0.15
CA PRO A 81 -21.88 11.13 -0.78
C PRO A 81 -20.98 12.35 -0.63
N GLU A 82 -20.10 12.37 0.37
CA GLU A 82 -19.14 13.45 0.61
C GLU A 82 -17.90 13.37 -0.28
N VAL A 83 -17.74 12.28 -1.05
CA VAL A 83 -16.54 12.02 -1.87
C VAL A 83 -16.81 12.34 -3.33
N ASP A 84 -15.97 13.19 -3.89
CA ASP A 84 -15.83 13.33 -5.34
C ASP A 84 -14.99 12.16 -5.88
N SER A 85 -15.64 11.20 -6.53
CA SER A 85 -15.01 9.98 -7.05
C SER A 85 -13.97 10.26 -8.15
N SER A 86 -14.01 11.44 -8.77
CA SER A 86 -13.01 11.86 -9.75
C SER A 86 -11.70 12.36 -9.10
N ARG A 87 -11.66 12.50 -7.78
CA ARG A 87 -10.56 13.09 -7.00
C ARG A 87 -10.16 12.21 -5.80
N ILE A 88 -9.85 10.95 -6.06
CA ILE A 88 -9.35 10.03 -5.04
C ILE A 88 -7.84 9.87 -5.22
N GLY A 89 -7.06 10.07 -4.17
CA GLY A 89 -5.62 9.84 -4.14
C GLY A 89 -5.23 8.75 -3.14
N VAL A 90 -3.97 8.33 -3.19
CA VAL A 90 -3.38 7.40 -2.21
C VAL A 90 -2.05 7.94 -1.70
N ILE A 91 -1.81 7.78 -0.41
CA ILE A 91 -0.55 8.12 0.25
C ILE A 91 -0.15 7.00 1.20
N GLY A 92 1.14 6.74 1.30
CA GLY A 92 1.67 5.83 2.30
C GLY A 92 3.14 6.04 2.58
N HIS A 93 3.56 5.63 3.77
CA HIS A 93 4.94 5.64 4.21
C HIS A 93 5.49 4.21 4.29
N SER A 94 6.74 3.98 3.90
CA SER A 94 7.43 2.68 3.95
C SER A 94 6.59 1.58 3.28
N LEU A 95 6.13 0.55 4.01
CA LEU A 95 5.19 -0.46 3.50
C LEU A 95 3.94 0.17 2.86
N GLY A 96 3.40 1.24 3.43
CA GLY A 96 2.27 1.97 2.84
C GLY A 96 2.63 2.62 1.51
N GLY A 97 3.85 3.17 1.38
CA GLY A 97 4.35 3.72 0.12
C GLY A 97 4.52 2.64 -0.95
N HIS A 98 5.11 1.50 -0.60
CA HIS A 98 5.15 0.29 -1.43
C HIS A 98 3.73 -0.10 -1.87
N ASN A 99 2.81 -0.18 -0.92
CA ASN A 99 1.44 -0.62 -1.18
C ASN A 99 0.66 0.36 -2.07
N ALA A 100 0.89 1.66 -1.93
CA ALA A 100 0.32 2.68 -2.82
C ALA A 100 0.77 2.47 -4.27
N MET A 101 2.07 2.25 -4.48
CA MET A 101 2.64 1.99 -5.80
C MET A 101 2.12 0.69 -6.42
N PHE A 102 2.06 -0.40 -5.64
CA PHE A 102 1.59 -1.70 -6.13
C PHE A 102 0.07 -1.76 -6.36
N THR A 103 -0.70 -0.92 -5.68
CA THR A 103 -2.15 -0.80 -5.92
C THR A 103 -2.45 0.01 -7.19
N ALA A 104 -1.69 1.08 -7.44
CA ALA A 104 -1.98 2.04 -8.50
C ALA A 104 -2.13 1.43 -9.91
N PRO A 105 -1.35 0.42 -10.36
CA PRO A 105 -1.53 -0.24 -11.65
C PRO A 105 -2.91 -0.89 -11.82
N PHE A 106 -3.49 -1.39 -10.74
CA PHE A 106 -4.75 -2.14 -10.74
C PHE A 106 -5.97 -1.27 -10.38
N GLU A 107 -5.74 -0.01 -9.95
CA GLU A 107 -6.81 0.89 -9.51
C GLU A 107 -6.72 2.26 -10.23
N PRO A 108 -7.32 2.40 -11.42
CA PRO A 108 -7.23 3.62 -12.22
C PRO A 108 -8.03 4.81 -11.64
N ARG A 109 -8.88 4.59 -10.64
CA ARG A 109 -9.59 5.65 -9.94
C ARG A 109 -8.67 6.46 -9.01
N LEU A 110 -7.51 5.92 -8.64
CA LEU A 110 -6.48 6.68 -7.91
C LEU A 110 -5.81 7.69 -8.85
N LYS A 111 -6.01 8.98 -8.61
CA LYS A 111 -5.57 10.08 -9.49
C LYS A 111 -4.20 10.64 -9.12
N VAL A 112 -3.78 10.49 -7.88
CA VAL A 112 -2.47 10.91 -7.37
C VAL A 112 -1.93 9.79 -6.47
N ILE A 113 -0.67 9.46 -6.65
CA ILE A 113 0.03 8.42 -5.88
C ILE A 113 1.20 9.06 -5.14
N VAL A 114 1.23 8.92 -3.81
CA VAL A 114 2.33 9.41 -2.97
C VAL A 114 2.97 8.26 -2.22
N SER A 115 4.27 8.04 -2.48
CA SER A 115 5.07 6.98 -1.87
C SER A 115 6.25 7.56 -1.12
N ASN A 116 6.11 7.72 0.19
CA ASN A 116 7.21 8.16 1.04
C ASN A 116 8.02 6.95 1.53
N CYS A 117 9.30 6.86 1.14
CA CYS A 117 10.22 5.77 1.50
C CYS A 117 9.69 4.36 1.15
N GLY A 118 8.87 4.24 0.10
CA GLY A 118 8.16 2.99 -0.23
C GLY A 118 8.91 2.05 -1.17
N PHE A 119 10.07 2.45 -1.71
CA PHE A 119 10.77 1.64 -2.70
C PHE A 119 12.27 1.90 -2.81
N CYS A 120 12.94 0.86 -3.26
CA CYS A 120 14.31 0.92 -3.77
C CYS A 120 14.44 -0.16 -4.84
N ARG A 121 15.28 0.03 -5.85
CA ARG A 121 15.54 -1.02 -6.85
C ARG A 121 16.06 -2.28 -6.19
N PHE A 122 15.60 -3.46 -6.62
CA PHE A 122 16.02 -4.75 -6.04
C PHE A 122 17.54 -4.96 -6.07
N HIS A 123 18.25 -4.45 -7.10
CA HIS A 123 19.72 -4.47 -7.15
C HIS A 123 20.43 -3.55 -6.12
N LYS A 124 19.70 -2.71 -5.42
CA LYS A 124 20.21 -1.74 -4.45
C LYS A 124 19.68 -1.97 -3.05
N ASP A 125 18.80 -2.96 -2.89
CA ASP A 125 18.14 -3.31 -1.64
C ASP A 125 18.42 -4.76 -1.25
N ASP A 126 18.09 -5.13 -0.04
CA ASP A 126 18.12 -6.50 0.45
C ASP A 126 16.86 -7.25 -0.01
N VAL A 127 16.91 -7.95 -1.15
CA VAL A 127 15.75 -8.70 -1.68
C VAL A 127 15.12 -9.62 -0.64
N PRO A 128 15.87 -10.38 0.21
CA PRO A 128 15.31 -11.18 1.29
C PRO A 128 14.36 -10.44 2.23
N SER A 129 14.56 -9.14 2.48
CA SER A 129 13.66 -8.36 3.35
C SER A 129 12.22 -8.25 2.84
N TRP A 130 12.01 -8.45 1.54
CA TRP A 130 10.71 -8.39 0.86
C TRP A 130 9.98 -9.74 0.77
N THR A 131 10.56 -10.83 1.31
CA THR A 131 10.12 -12.21 1.01
C THR A 131 9.23 -12.85 2.06
N SER A 132 8.91 -12.14 3.12
CA SER A 132 7.91 -12.62 4.11
C SER A 132 6.55 -12.85 3.43
N VAL A 133 5.76 -13.76 3.96
CA VAL A 133 4.38 -13.99 3.50
C VAL A 133 3.52 -12.74 3.57
N LYS A 134 3.83 -11.82 4.48
CA LYS A 134 3.18 -10.50 4.56
C LYS A 134 3.56 -9.56 3.41
N TYR A 135 4.58 -9.90 2.62
CA TYR A 135 5.03 -9.12 1.46
C TYR A 135 4.94 -9.94 0.17
N MET A 136 6.09 -10.31 -0.41
CA MET A 136 6.21 -10.97 -1.73
C MET A 136 7.01 -12.28 -1.64
N PRO A 137 6.49 -13.36 -1.04
CA PRO A 137 7.25 -14.60 -0.82
C PRO A 137 7.76 -15.26 -2.10
N ARG A 138 7.16 -14.96 -3.26
CA ARG A 138 7.61 -15.50 -4.54
C ARG A 138 8.99 -14.98 -4.98
N LEU A 139 9.46 -13.86 -4.44
CA LEU A 139 10.83 -13.39 -4.69
C LEU A 139 11.86 -14.45 -4.24
N ALA A 140 11.61 -15.12 -3.10
CA ALA A 140 12.45 -16.24 -2.66
C ALA A 140 12.09 -17.55 -3.38
N THR A 141 10.81 -17.94 -3.37
CA THR A 141 10.40 -19.30 -3.75
C THR A 141 10.46 -19.56 -5.26
N VAL A 142 10.33 -18.54 -6.09
CA VAL A 142 10.36 -18.65 -7.55
C VAL A 142 11.65 -18.09 -8.14
N TYR A 143 12.11 -16.95 -7.63
CA TYR A 143 13.24 -16.22 -8.20
C TYR A 143 14.54 -16.40 -7.41
N GLY A 144 14.52 -17.07 -6.24
CA GLY A 144 15.71 -17.37 -5.45
C GLY A 144 16.39 -16.15 -4.83
N ASN A 145 15.66 -15.06 -4.63
CA ASN A 145 16.18 -13.77 -4.19
C ASN A 145 17.18 -13.12 -5.16
N ASP A 146 17.20 -13.59 -6.40
CA ASP A 146 18.09 -13.08 -7.43
C ASP A 146 17.41 -11.94 -8.19
N ALA A 147 17.91 -10.72 -8.00
CA ALA A 147 17.36 -9.52 -8.62
C ALA A 147 17.35 -9.58 -10.16
N ASP A 148 18.32 -10.29 -10.78
CA ASP A 148 18.39 -10.45 -12.24
C ASP A 148 17.27 -11.37 -12.78
N ARG A 149 16.70 -12.21 -11.92
CA ARG A 149 15.63 -13.15 -12.29
C ARG A 149 14.23 -12.60 -12.04
N ILE A 150 14.10 -11.55 -11.25
CA ILE A 150 12.80 -10.92 -10.97
C ILE A 150 12.34 -10.21 -12.25
N PRO A 151 11.11 -10.49 -12.76
CA PRO A 151 10.66 -10.01 -14.06
C PRO A 151 10.20 -8.55 -14.09
N PHE A 152 10.37 -7.81 -13.00
CA PHE A 152 10.05 -6.39 -12.85
C PHE A 152 10.91 -5.77 -11.76
N ASP A 153 11.01 -4.45 -11.76
CA ASP A 153 11.56 -3.65 -10.66
C ASP A 153 10.64 -2.44 -10.41
N PHE A 154 10.89 -1.67 -9.40
CA PHE A 154 10.05 -0.52 -9.01
C PHE A 154 9.90 0.54 -10.10
N PRO A 155 10.92 0.86 -10.92
CA PRO A 155 10.74 1.80 -12.04
C PRO A 155 9.67 1.36 -13.05
N GLU A 156 9.59 0.06 -13.37
CA GLU A 156 8.58 -0.47 -14.27
C GLU A 156 7.17 -0.33 -13.67
N ILE A 157 7.03 -0.56 -12.36
CA ILE A 157 5.75 -0.37 -11.64
C ILE A 157 5.31 1.09 -11.74
N VAL A 158 6.21 2.05 -11.47
CA VAL A 158 5.90 3.49 -11.62
C VAL A 158 5.50 3.82 -13.06
N GLY A 159 6.17 3.23 -14.04
CA GLY A 159 5.82 3.39 -15.45
C GLY A 159 4.41 2.96 -15.80
N THR A 160 3.83 1.96 -15.10
CA THR A 160 2.50 1.41 -15.44
C THR A 160 1.36 2.38 -15.14
N PHE A 161 1.52 3.33 -14.25
CA PHE A 161 0.48 4.28 -13.91
C PHE A 161 0.70 5.71 -14.42
N ALA A 162 1.75 5.92 -15.22
CA ALA A 162 1.91 7.17 -15.96
C ALA A 162 0.69 7.39 -16.91
N PRO A 163 0.23 8.63 -17.13
CA PRO A 163 0.79 9.91 -16.70
C PRO A 163 0.24 10.44 -15.35
N ARG A 164 -0.28 9.58 -14.50
CA ARG A 164 -0.81 10.02 -13.20
C ARG A 164 0.32 10.63 -12.34
N PRO A 165 0.06 11.75 -11.62
CA PRO A 165 1.03 12.35 -10.71
C PRO A 165 1.55 11.36 -9.69
N PHE A 166 2.89 11.32 -9.53
CA PHE A 166 3.61 10.50 -8.58
C PHE A 166 4.59 11.35 -7.77
N LEU A 167 4.63 11.17 -6.45
CA LEU A 167 5.53 11.86 -5.53
C LEU A 167 6.13 10.87 -4.54
#